data_4309bb4f2576c2a83fd97b24e500d819
#
_entry.id   4309bb4f2576c2a83fd97b24e500d819
#
_cell.length_a   1.000
_cell.length_b   1.000
_cell.length_c   1.000
_cell.angle_alpha   90.00
_cell.angle_beta   90.00
_cell.angle_gamma   90.00
#
_symmetry.space_group_name_H-M   'P 1'
#
loop_
_entity.id
_entity.type
_entity.pdbx_description
1 polymer ?
#
loop_
_entity_poly.entity_id
_entity_poly.type
_entity_poly.pdbx_seq_one_letter_code
_entity_poly.pdbx_strand_id
1 'polypeptide(L)'
;MELQYLGGEPLLQPLFVYNLFKELKKNGIHTALDTAGNFEITKEIEQVLEVTDLVLLDIKHIDDKKCVSLCGIHNNLELEFAKHLDKIGKKTWIRQVLVPGYTDNEEDLENLRDFLMTLNNIENVEILPYKDFGRYKWEEMGINYPLDGVRIANEEDVKRAKEILQIEKIVNKNKNDVNN
;
A
#
# COMPACT_ATOMS: atom_id res chain seq x y z
N MET A 1 -4.15 -14.36 -17.37
CA MET A 1 -2.83 -13.64 -17.34
C MET A 1 -3.03 -12.34 -16.59
N GLU A 2 -2.12 -11.99 -15.72
CA GLU A 2 -2.13 -10.74 -14.96
C GLU A 2 -0.87 -9.95 -15.31
N LEU A 3 -0.98 -8.61 -15.41
CA LEU A 3 0.15 -7.71 -15.47
C LEU A 3 0.10 -6.78 -14.28
N GLN A 4 1.14 -6.82 -13.45
CA GLN A 4 1.40 -5.84 -12.41
C GLN A 4 2.47 -4.87 -12.90
N TYR A 5 2.17 -3.57 -12.89
CA TYR A 5 3.14 -2.55 -13.22
C TYR A 5 3.87 -2.12 -11.94
N LEU A 6 5.18 -2.43 -11.91
CA LEU A 6 6.12 -2.11 -10.84
C LEU A 6 7.27 -1.31 -11.44
N GLY A 7 7.60 -0.17 -10.87
CA GLY A 7 8.77 0.59 -11.27
C GLY A 7 8.61 2.08 -11.00
N GLY A 8 9.29 2.56 -9.96
CA GLY A 8 9.07 3.91 -9.45
C GLY A 8 7.62 4.06 -8.96
N GLU A 9 7.00 5.19 -9.27
CA GLU A 9 5.59 5.44 -8.94
C GLU A 9 4.80 5.56 -10.27
N PRO A 10 3.93 4.59 -10.59
CA PRO A 10 3.18 4.57 -11.86
C PRO A 10 2.32 5.81 -12.08
N LEU A 11 1.74 6.36 -11.01
CA LEU A 11 0.85 7.51 -11.09
C LEU A 11 1.57 8.84 -11.38
N LEU A 12 2.91 8.85 -11.48
CA LEU A 12 3.66 9.96 -12.09
C LEU A 12 3.51 10.01 -13.62
N GLN A 13 3.05 8.91 -14.24
CA GLN A 13 2.83 8.80 -15.69
C GLN A 13 1.42 8.26 -16.00
N PRO A 14 0.35 8.88 -15.50
CA PRO A 14 -1.00 8.32 -15.51
C PRO A 14 -1.51 8.06 -16.93
N LEU A 15 -1.21 8.92 -17.91
CA LEU A 15 -1.63 8.72 -19.30
C LEU A 15 -0.97 7.50 -19.95
N PHE A 16 0.29 7.22 -19.61
CA PHE A 16 0.97 6.02 -20.10
C PHE A 16 0.33 4.77 -19.50
N VAL A 17 0.14 4.75 -18.18
CA VAL A 17 -0.49 3.61 -17.46
C VAL A 17 -1.89 3.37 -17.96
N TYR A 18 -2.71 4.41 -18.13
CA TYR A 18 -4.06 4.31 -18.68
C TYR A 18 -4.07 3.63 -20.06
N ASN A 19 -3.22 4.11 -20.98
CA ASN A 19 -3.19 3.56 -22.33
C ASN A 19 -2.72 2.10 -22.34
N LEU A 20 -1.71 1.76 -21.52
CA LEU A 20 -1.23 0.39 -21.36
C LEU A 20 -2.33 -0.52 -20.81
N PHE A 21 -2.94 -0.15 -19.69
CA PHE A 21 -3.96 -0.96 -19.03
C PHE A 21 -5.21 -1.11 -19.90
N LYS A 22 -5.62 -0.04 -20.58
CA LYS A 22 -6.72 -0.07 -21.55
C LYS A 22 -6.49 -1.11 -22.66
N GLU A 23 -5.27 -1.19 -23.19
CA GLU A 23 -4.94 -2.15 -24.24
C GLU A 23 -4.89 -3.59 -23.68
N LEU A 24 -4.34 -3.78 -22.47
CA LEU A 24 -4.34 -5.07 -21.79
C LEU A 24 -5.77 -5.58 -21.51
N LYS A 25 -6.65 -4.70 -21.04
CA LYS A 25 -8.08 -5.02 -20.81
C LYS A 25 -8.79 -5.49 -22.05
N LYS A 26 -8.53 -4.90 -23.22
CA LYS A 26 -9.09 -5.36 -24.51
C LYS A 26 -8.71 -6.82 -24.83
N ASN A 27 -7.55 -7.24 -24.34
CA ASN A 27 -7.04 -8.60 -24.52
C ASN A 27 -7.39 -9.55 -23.36
N GLY A 28 -8.29 -9.14 -22.46
CA GLY A 28 -8.72 -9.95 -21.31
C GLY A 28 -7.64 -10.16 -20.26
N ILE A 29 -6.64 -9.27 -20.18
CA ILE A 29 -5.55 -9.36 -19.21
C ILE A 29 -5.97 -8.55 -17.97
N HIS A 30 -5.86 -9.19 -16.80
CA HIS A 30 -6.07 -8.55 -15.51
C HIS A 30 -4.97 -7.51 -15.22
N THR A 31 -5.36 -6.35 -14.70
CA THR A 31 -4.46 -5.22 -14.45
C THR A 31 -4.37 -4.92 -12.96
N ALA A 32 -3.15 -4.84 -12.43
CA ALA A 32 -2.90 -4.48 -11.05
C ALA A 32 -1.97 -3.25 -10.98
N LEU A 33 -2.41 -2.23 -10.23
CA LEU A 33 -1.68 -0.99 -10.01
C LEU A 33 -1.01 -1.05 -8.63
N ASP A 34 0.31 -0.94 -8.60
CA ASP A 34 1.12 -0.85 -7.38
C ASP A 34 1.51 0.61 -7.15
N THR A 35 1.08 1.21 -6.05
CA THR A 35 1.24 2.65 -5.80
C THR A 35 1.34 2.98 -4.31
N ALA A 36 2.04 4.05 -3.99
CA ALA A 36 2.00 4.66 -2.67
C ALA A 36 0.75 5.55 -2.46
N GLY A 37 0.00 5.87 -3.52
CA GLY A 37 -1.22 6.66 -3.44
C GLY A 37 -1.06 8.09 -2.93
N ASN A 38 0.18 8.60 -2.85
CA ASN A 38 0.46 9.92 -2.29
C ASN A 38 0.33 11.03 -3.35
N PHE A 39 -0.87 11.16 -3.91
CA PHE A 39 -1.20 12.12 -4.98
C PHE A 39 -2.58 12.73 -4.78
N GLU A 40 -2.75 13.95 -5.26
CA GLU A 40 -4.08 14.48 -5.49
C GLU A 40 -4.79 13.67 -6.59
N ILE A 41 -6.06 13.35 -6.39
CA ILE A 41 -6.84 12.56 -7.34
C ILE A 41 -7.23 13.45 -8.52
N THR A 42 -6.50 13.32 -9.62
CA THR A 42 -6.78 14.03 -10.86
C THR A 42 -7.68 13.22 -11.77
N LYS A 43 -8.20 13.87 -12.83
CA LYS A 43 -8.99 13.19 -13.86
C LYS A 43 -8.21 12.07 -14.54
N GLU A 44 -6.91 12.24 -14.75
CA GLU A 44 -6.04 11.23 -15.35
C GLU A 44 -5.86 10.03 -14.44
N ILE A 45 -5.76 10.23 -13.13
CA ILE A 45 -5.72 9.15 -12.15
C ILE A 45 -7.05 8.38 -12.11
N GLU A 46 -8.19 9.08 -12.15
CA GLU A 46 -9.51 8.43 -12.27
C GLU A 46 -9.58 7.54 -13.51
N GLN A 47 -9.09 7.99 -14.66
CA GLN A 47 -9.04 7.18 -15.87
C GLN A 47 -8.17 5.92 -15.71
N VAL A 48 -7.05 6.00 -14.99
CA VAL A 48 -6.24 4.82 -14.66
C VAL A 48 -7.06 3.85 -13.80
N LEU A 49 -7.74 4.36 -12.77
CA LEU A 49 -8.55 3.53 -11.88
C LEU A 49 -9.71 2.83 -12.62
N GLU A 50 -10.32 3.45 -13.65
CA GLU A 50 -11.35 2.82 -14.46
C GLU A 50 -10.88 1.54 -15.17
N VAL A 51 -9.62 1.50 -15.59
CA VAL A 51 -9.02 0.37 -16.32
C VAL A 51 -8.16 -0.54 -15.43
N THR A 52 -8.17 -0.32 -14.12
CA THR A 52 -7.46 -1.12 -13.12
C THR A 52 -8.41 -2.11 -12.44
N ASP A 53 -8.03 -3.38 -12.34
CA ASP A 53 -8.82 -4.40 -11.65
C ASP A 53 -8.51 -4.48 -10.16
N LEU A 54 -7.26 -4.27 -9.78
CA LEU A 54 -6.78 -4.35 -8.41
C LEU A 54 -5.78 -3.23 -8.13
N VAL A 55 -5.88 -2.59 -6.97
CA VAL A 55 -4.84 -1.67 -6.47
C VAL A 55 -4.10 -2.32 -5.31
N LEU A 56 -2.76 -2.32 -5.38
CA LEU A 56 -1.89 -2.62 -4.26
C LEU A 56 -1.43 -1.28 -3.69
N LEU A 57 -1.94 -0.93 -2.53
CA LEU A 57 -1.70 0.36 -1.89
C LEU A 57 -0.76 0.20 -0.70
N ASP A 58 0.39 0.85 -0.75
CA ASP A 58 1.30 0.92 0.37
C ASP A 58 0.86 2.01 1.35
N ILE A 59 0.57 1.65 2.61
CA ILE A 59 0.46 2.61 3.70
C ILE A 59 1.80 2.65 4.43
N LYS A 60 2.48 3.81 4.35
CA LYS A 60 3.84 3.95 4.90
C LYS A 60 3.83 4.05 6.43
N HIS A 61 2.95 4.86 6.97
CA HIS A 61 2.72 4.96 8.42
C HIS A 61 1.37 5.62 8.71
N ILE A 62 0.64 5.10 9.70
CA ILE A 62 -0.68 5.66 10.06
C ILE A 62 -0.56 7.00 10.81
N ASP A 63 0.48 7.20 11.61
CA ASP A 63 0.79 8.48 12.26
C ASP A 63 1.57 9.39 11.30
N ASP A 64 1.04 10.59 11.05
CA ASP A 64 1.59 11.55 10.10
C ASP A 64 3.01 12.01 10.45
N LYS A 65 3.28 12.29 11.73
CA LYS A 65 4.60 12.76 12.17
C LYS A 65 5.66 11.67 12.00
N LYS A 66 5.29 10.43 12.31
CA LYS A 66 6.17 9.27 12.11
C LYS A 66 6.36 8.98 10.62
N CYS A 67 5.32 9.16 9.78
CA CYS A 67 5.42 9.06 8.34
C CYS A 67 6.42 10.07 7.77
N VAL A 68 6.32 11.34 8.16
CA VAL A 68 7.28 12.38 7.77
C VAL A 68 8.70 12.04 8.24
N SER A 69 8.85 11.55 9.47
CA SER A 69 10.17 11.18 10.01
C SER A 69 10.81 10.01 9.26
N LEU A 70 9.99 9.02 8.85
CA LEU A 70 10.47 7.78 8.20
C LEU A 70 10.65 7.94 6.68
N CYS A 71 9.69 8.59 6.03
CA CYS A 71 9.59 8.63 4.57
C CYS A 71 9.76 10.03 3.97
N GLY A 72 9.80 11.09 4.79
CA GLY A 72 9.90 12.48 4.35
C GLY A 72 8.62 13.03 3.73
N ILE A 73 7.49 12.33 3.82
CA ILE A 73 6.20 12.71 3.24
C ILE A 73 5.07 12.62 4.26
N HIS A 74 4.03 13.42 4.08
CA HIS A 74 2.79 13.33 4.84
C HIS A 74 1.94 12.16 4.36
N ASN A 75 1.17 11.55 5.27
CA ASN A 75 0.31 10.40 4.96
C ASN A 75 -1.12 10.77 4.54
N ASN A 76 -1.49 12.04 4.58
CA ASN A 76 -2.86 12.49 4.31
C ASN A 76 -3.36 12.07 2.93
N LEU A 77 -2.56 12.24 1.88
CA LEU A 77 -2.96 11.90 0.51
C LEU A 77 -3.11 10.39 0.31
N GLU A 78 -2.22 9.57 0.88
CA GLU A 78 -2.34 8.11 0.78
C GLU A 78 -3.60 7.59 1.51
N LEU A 79 -3.94 8.18 2.68
CA LEU A 79 -5.16 7.82 3.42
C LEU A 79 -6.43 8.31 2.73
N GLU A 80 -6.40 9.50 2.11
CA GLU A 80 -7.48 9.99 1.26
C GLU A 80 -7.66 9.13 0.02
N PHE A 81 -6.57 8.68 -0.60
CA PHE A 81 -6.61 7.78 -1.73
C PHE A 81 -7.25 6.43 -1.36
N ALA A 82 -6.89 5.86 -0.19
CA ALA A 82 -7.53 4.65 0.32
C ALA A 82 -9.06 4.81 0.48
N LYS A 83 -9.50 5.93 1.07
CA LYS A 83 -10.93 6.26 1.20
C LYS A 83 -11.62 6.46 -0.15
N HIS A 84 -10.92 7.04 -1.11
CA HIS A 84 -11.44 7.21 -2.47
C HIS A 84 -11.63 5.86 -3.17
N LEU A 85 -10.65 4.96 -3.06
CA LEU A 85 -10.77 3.59 -3.58
C LEU A 85 -11.97 2.85 -2.98
N ASP A 86 -12.20 3.02 -1.67
CA ASP A 86 -13.39 2.48 -1.00
C ASP A 86 -14.69 3.06 -1.58
N LYS A 87 -14.75 4.38 -1.71
CA LYS A 87 -15.92 5.09 -2.24
C LYS A 87 -16.31 4.63 -3.65
N ILE A 88 -15.34 4.32 -4.51
CA ILE A 88 -15.59 3.82 -5.87
C ILE A 88 -15.67 2.28 -5.96
N GLY A 89 -15.60 1.58 -4.82
CA GLY A 89 -15.65 0.12 -4.75
C GLY A 89 -14.47 -0.58 -5.44
N LYS A 90 -13.30 0.08 -5.51
CA LYS A 90 -12.12 -0.48 -6.16
C LYS A 90 -11.47 -1.53 -5.26
N LYS A 91 -11.34 -2.77 -5.75
CA LYS A 91 -10.62 -3.85 -5.06
C LYS A 91 -9.22 -3.42 -4.68
N THR A 92 -8.89 -3.55 -3.40
CA THR A 92 -7.64 -3.05 -2.87
C THR A 92 -6.96 -4.08 -1.97
N TRP A 93 -5.67 -4.27 -2.16
CA TRP A 93 -4.77 -4.91 -1.20
C TRP A 93 -3.97 -3.82 -0.50
N ILE A 94 -3.98 -3.83 0.81
CA ILE A 94 -3.15 -2.93 1.63
C ILE A 94 -1.83 -3.62 1.91
N ARG A 95 -0.73 -2.89 1.77
CA ARG A 95 0.59 -3.37 2.13
C ARG A 95 1.22 -2.44 3.17
N GLN A 96 1.86 -3.04 4.16
CA GLN A 96 2.60 -2.35 5.20
C GLN A 96 3.98 -2.96 5.34
N VAL A 97 5.03 -2.16 5.20
CA VAL A 97 6.39 -2.61 5.52
C VAL A 97 6.59 -2.56 7.02
N LEU A 98 6.90 -3.71 7.62
CA LEU A 98 7.14 -3.84 9.05
C LEU A 98 8.62 -3.61 9.35
N VAL A 99 8.94 -2.40 9.82
CA VAL A 99 10.29 -1.97 10.21
C VAL A 99 10.38 -1.98 11.73
N PRO A 100 11.17 -2.90 12.35
CA PRO A 100 11.30 -2.98 13.80
C PRO A 100 11.75 -1.66 14.42
N GLY A 101 11.01 -1.21 15.44
CA GLY A 101 11.23 0.06 16.14
C GLY A 101 10.66 1.29 15.43
N TYR A 102 10.06 1.15 14.23
CA TYR A 102 9.48 2.25 13.47
C TYR A 102 8.00 2.05 13.17
N THR A 103 7.62 0.92 12.55
CA THR A 103 6.25 0.65 12.11
C THR A 103 5.61 -0.54 12.83
N ASP A 104 6.26 -1.09 13.85
CA ASP A 104 5.83 -2.27 14.62
C ASP A 104 5.29 -1.93 16.02
N ASN A 105 5.10 -0.65 16.34
CA ASN A 105 4.51 -0.21 17.59
C ASN A 105 3.05 -0.65 17.67
N GLU A 106 2.61 -1.11 18.84
CA GLU A 106 1.29 -1.68 19.06
C GLU A 106 0.17 -0.66 18.79
N GLU A 107 0.30 0.55 19.35
CA GLU A 107 -0.66 1.64 19.17
C GLU A 107 -0.81 2.03 17.69
N ASP A 108 0.30 2.10 16.95
CA ASP A 108 0.27 2.43 15.52
C ASP A 108 -0.41 1.31 14.69
N LEU A 109 -0.15 0.05 15.02
CA LEU A 109 -0.82 -1.09 14.38
C LEU A 109 -2.32 -1.12 14.70
N GLU A 110 -2.70 -0.78 15.94
CA GLU A 110 -4.11 -0.65 16.32
C GLU A 110 -4.81 0.49 15.57
N ASN A 111 -4.17 1.66 15.49
CA ASN A 111 -4.69 2.81 14.73
C ASN A 111 -4.83 2.46 13.24
N LEU A 112 -3.86 1.74 12.66
CA LEU A 112 -3.95 1.24 11.29
C LEU A 112 -5.12 0.26 11.14
N ARG A 113 -5.26 -0.71 12.04
CA ARG A 113 -6.41 -1.64 12.06
C ARG A 113 -7.73 -0.86 12.05
N ASP A 114 -7.87 0.10 12.96
CA ASP A 114 -9.11 0.85 13.14
C ASP A 114 -9.42 1.69 11.89
N PHE A 115 -8.41 2.27 11.24
CA PHE A 115 -8.57 2.91 9.94
C PHE A 115 -9.03 1.91 8.87
N LEU A 116 -8.35 0.76 8.73
CA LEU A 116 -8.69 -0.24 7.72
C LEU A 116 -10.09 -0.84 7.94
N MET A 117 -10.54 -0.94 9.20
CA MET A 117 -11.90 -1.36 9.54
C MET A 117 -12.98 -0.36 9.09
N THR A 118 -12.65 0.86 8.72
CA THR A 118 -13.61 1.81 8.12
C THR A 118 -13.85 1.55 6.62
N LEU A 119 -12.94 0.83 5.95
CA LEU A 119 -12.97 0.58 4.50
C LEU A 119 -13.65 -0.76 4.17
N ASN A 120 -14.41 -0.83 3.07
CA ASN A 120 -15.21 -2.01 2.68
C ASN A 120 -14.70 -2.70 1.40
N ASN A 121 -13.64 -2.17 0.79
CA ASN A 121 -13.09 -2.63 -0.49
C ASN A 121 -11.80 -3.44 -0.36
N ILE A 122 -11.34 -3.73 0.88
CA ILE A 122 -10.08 -4.42 1.13
C ILE A 122 -10.26 -5.93 0.92
N GLU A 123 -9.54 -6.51 -0.04
CA GLU A 123 -9.52 -7.94 -0.29
C GLU A 123 -8.37 -8.66 0.45
N ASN A 124 -7.29 -7.95 0.76
CA ASN A 124 -6.13 -8.49 1.48
C ASN A 124 -5.35 -7.40 2.22
N VAL A 125 -4.67 -7.79 3.29
CA VAL A 125 -3.67 -6.96 3.98
C VAL A 125 -2.38 -7.76 4.08
N GLU A 126 -1.30 -7.25 3.51
CA GLU A 126 -0.01 -7.90 3.45
C GLU A 126 1.02 -7.16 4.31
N ILE A 127 1.61 -7.88 5.25
CA ILE A 127 2.72 -7.38 6.06
C ILE A 127 4.02 -7.82 5.42
N LEU A 128 4.78 -6.86 4.93
CA LEU A 128 6.07 -7.05 4.28
C LEU A 128 7.19 -6.89 5.31
N PRO A 129 7.90 -7.97 5.70
CA PRO A 129 9.00 -7.83 6.63
C PRO A 129 10.12 -6.99 6.03
N TYR A 130 10.57 -5.96 6.77
CA TYR A 130 11.72 -5.16 6.39
C TYR A 130 12.95 -6.04 6.13
N LYS A 131 13.60 -5.77 5.02
CA LYS A 131 14.89 -6.33 4.59
C LYS A 131 15.79 -5.18 4.16
N ASP A 132 17.08 -5.31 4.38
CA ASP A 132 18.07 -4.29 4.04
C ASP A 132 18.63 -4.40 2.61
N PHE A 133 17.88 -5.07 1.71
CA PHE A 133 18.31 -5.31 0.32
C PHE A 133 18.65 -4.04 -0.46
N GLY A 134 18.10 -2.89 -0.06
CA GLY A 134 18.39 -1.61 -0.69
C GLY A 134 19.64 -0.89 -0.18
N ARG A 135 20.28 -1.37 0.90
CA ARG A 135 21.42 -0.71 1.55
C ARG A 135 22.56 -0.37 0.58
N TYR A 136 22.91 -1.31 -0.28
CA TYR A 136 24.01 -1.13 -1.25
C TYR A 136 23.82 0.07 -2.18
N LYS A 137 22.56 0.43 -2.51
CA LYS A 137 22.27 1.62 -3.35
C LYS A 137 22.62 2.92 -2.66
N TRP A 138 22.40 3.00 -1.34
CA TRP A 138 22.80 4.15 -0.53
C TRP A 138 24.32 4.27 -0.42
N GLU A 139 24.98 3.13 -0.26
CA GLU A 139 26.44 3.05 -0.21
C GLU A 139 27.04 3.49 -1.56
N GLU A 140 26.50 3.00 -2.70
CA GLU A 140 26.94 3.41 -4.04
C GLU A 140 26.71 4.91 -4.30
N MET A 141 25.67 5.53 -3.73
CA MET A 141 25.41 6.97 -3.80
C MET A 141 26.26 7.79 -2.80
N GLY A 142 27.04 7.17 -1.94
CA GLY A 142 27.80 7.85 -0.89
C GLY A 142 26.94 8.51 0.19
N ILE A 143 25.72 8.01 0.41
CA ILE A 143 24.74 8.54 1.36
C ILE A 143 24.56 7.56 2.51
N ASN A 144 24.50 8.05 3.75
CA ASN A 144 24.26 7.20 4.91
C ASN A 144 22.89 6.52 4.80
N TYR A 145 22.85 5.22 5.07
CA TYR A 145 21.61 4.46 5.08
C TYR A 145 20.74 4.86 6.29
N PRO A 146 19.51 5.39 6.09
CA PRO A 146 18.70 5.95 7.18
C PRO A 146 18.32 4.93 8.26
N LEU A 147 18.23 3.63 7.89
CA LEU A 147 17.89 2.53 8.79
C LEU A 147 19.13 1.73 9.22
N ASP A 148 20.31 2.40 9.29
CA ASP A 148 21.53 1.74 9.76
C ASP A 148 21.36 1.29 11.23
N GLY A 149 21.78 0.04 11.51
CA GLY A 149 21.58 -0.57 12.83
C GLY A 149 20.17 -1.12 13.09
N VAL A 150 19.20 -0.89 12.21
CA VAL A 150 17.86 -1.50 12.33
C VAL A 150 17.94 -2.96 11.93
N ARG A 151 17.49 -3.86 12.82
CA ARG A 151 17.43 -5.30 12.50
C ARG A 151 16.37 -5.60 11.45
N ILE A 152 16.59 -6.64 10.68
CA ILE A 152 15.54 -7.18 9.80
C ILE A 152 14.37 -7.72 10.63
N ALA A 153 13.16 -7.61 10.09
CA ALA A 153 11.98 -8.21 10.71
C ALA A 153 11.98 -9.72 10.53
N ASN A 154 11.62 -10.44 11.58
CA ASN A 154 11.51 -11.90 11.59
C ASN A 154 10.05 -12.38 11.52
N GLU A 155 9.83 -13.69 11.51
CA GLU A 155 8.50 -14.28 11.44
C GLU A 155 7.62 -13.97 12.65
N GLU A 156 8.21 -13.85 13.84
CA GLU A 156 7.48 -13.50 15.07
C GLU A 156 6.97 -12.06 15.03
N ASP A 157 7.78 -11.13 14.51
CA ASP A 157 7.37 -9.74 14.30
C ASP A 157 6.15 -9.68 13.37
N VAL A 158 6.22 -10.40 12.25
CA VAL A 158 5.11 -10.47 11.27
C VAL A 158 3.87 -11.10 11.88
N LYS A 159 4.03 -12.18 12.64
CA LYS A 159 2.92 -12.85 13.31
C LYS A 159 2.23 -11.92 14.31
N ARG A 160 3.01 -11.27 15.18
CA ARG A 160 2.50 -10.28 16.15
C ARG A 160 1.75 -9.14 15.45
N ALA A 161 2.32 -8.56 14.38
CA ALA A 161 1.68 -7.50 13.64
C ALA A 161 0.33 -7.94 13.03
N LYS A 162 0.27 -9.15 12.45
CA LYS A 162 -0.97 -9.72 11.91
C LYS A 162 -2.04 -9.94 12.98
N GLU A 163 -1.65 -10.38 14.17
CA GLU A 163 -2.54 -10.57 15.30
C GLU A 163 -3.15 -9.25 15.79
N ILE A 164 -2.32 -8.19 15.93
CA ILE A 164 -2.77 -6.85 16.35
C ILE A 164 -3.70 -6.24 15.29
N LEU A 165 -3.34 -6.33 14.02
CA LEU A 165 -4.13 -5.84 12.90
C LEU A 165 -5.44 -6.61 12.69
N GLN A 166 -5.57 -7.83 13.22
CA GLN A 166 -6.76 -8.67 13.04
C GLN A 166 -7.16 -8.82 11.56
N ILE A 167 -6.19 -9.09 10.70
CA ILE A 167 -6.32 -9.08 9.23
C ILE A 167 -7.53 -9.88 8.75
N GLU A 168 -7.77 -11.06 9.33
CA GLU A 168 -8.90 -11.91 8.97
C GLU A 168 -10.26 -11.21 9.18
N LYS A 169 -10.39 -10.37 10.22
CA LYS A 169 -11.62 -9.61 10.46
C LYS A 169 -11.82 -8.53 9.42
N ILE A 170 -10.74 -7.81 9.04
CA ILE A 170 -10.78 -6.77 8.00
C ILE A 170 -11.26 -7.39 6.68
N VAL A 171 -10.63 -8.50 6.26
CA VAL A 171 -10.94 -9.15 4.97
C VAL A 171 -12.31 -9.83 4.98
N ASN A 172 -12.70 -10.48 6.08
CA ASN A 172 -13.98 -11.21 6.15
C ASN A 172 -15.20 -10.28 6.26
N LYS A 173 -15.05 -9.09 6.86
CA LYS A 173 -16.09 -8.05 6.84
C LYS A 173 -16.53 -7.77 5.40
N ASN A 174 -15.59 -7.57 4.52
CA ASN A 174 -15.83 -7.20 3.12
C ASN A 174 -16.44 -8.33 2.28
N LYS A 175 -16.22 -9.59 2.65
CA LYS A 175 -16.83 -10.75 1.97
C LYS A 175 -18.30 -10.94 2.32
N ASN A 176 -18.73 -10.50 3.50
CA ASN A 176 -20.12 -10.64 3.96
C ASN A 176 -21.03 -9.57 3.36
N ASP A 177 -20.52 -8.39 3.06
CA ASP A 177 -21.29 -7.28 2.48
C ASP A 177 -21.56 -7.46 0.97
N VAL A 178 -20.77 -8.30 0.27
CA VAL A 178 -20.97 -8.63 -1.16
C VAL A 178 -22.08 -9.69 -1.38
N ASN A 179 -22.49 -10.42 -0.32
CA ASN A 179 -23.47 -11.50 -0.39
C ASN A 179 -24.86 -11.12 0.16
N ASN A 180 -25.12 -9.85 0.49
CA ASN A 180 -26.40 -9.29 0.88
C ASN A 180 -26.88 -8.24 -0.13
#